data_b254e68ea2d7932d8ab678e62929ff78
#
_entry.id   b254e68ea2d7932d8ab678e62929ff78
#
_cell.length_a   1.000
_cell.length_b   1.000
_cell.length_c   1.000
_cell.angle_alpha   90.00
_cell.angle_beta   90.00
_cell.angle_gamma   90.00
#
_symmetry.space_group_name_H-M   'P 1'
#
loop_
_entity.id
_entity.type
_entity.pdbx_description
1 polymer ?
#
loop_
_entity_poly.entity_id
_entity_poly.type
_entity_poly.pdbx_seq_one_letter_code
_entity_poly.pdbx_strand_id
1 'polypeptide(L)'
;MAMSTTARPERSFHLPYTQPALRDLAFLLTSPAPWESGSNLSPAQLLGEQGEDLLQALQQDPGPLEHWLAQQPCQRLGHYAERLLAFWFRLAPHIELVAANVPVRDAAGRTIGEFDFLIRLHGVPLHVETASKFYLQLGHGADTLVGPSLRDAWVLKAAKLQEQLQLASHPAAARVLPPGFAGCASAARL
;
A
#
# COMPACT_ATOMS: atom_id res chain seq x y z
N MET A 1 -37.49 14.11 4.91
CA MET A 1 -36.80 13.02 5.64
C MET A 1 -35.35 13.43 5.71
N ALA A 2 -34.92 13.99 6.85
CA ALA A 2 -33.56 14.54 7.03
C ALA A 2 -32.59 13.40 7.29
N MET A 3 -31.60 13.21 6.41
CA MET A 3 -30.47 12.31 6.65
C MET A 3 -29.57 12.93 7.71
N SER A 4 -29.52 12.30 8.86
CA SER A 4 -28.63 12.64 9.96
C SER A 4 -27.19 12.35 9.55
N THR A 5 -26.43 13.41 9.29
CA THR A 5 -24.98 13.33 9.08
C THR A 5 -24.35 13.12 10.45
N THR A 6 -24.11 11.88 10.82
CA THR A 6 -23.29 11.56 11.99
C THR A 6 -21.86 11.91 11.66
N ALA A 7 -21.39 13.04 12.18
CA ALA A 7 -19.99 13.41 12.14
C ALA A 7 -19.16 12.27 12.76
N ARG A 8 -18.29 11.67 11.97
CA ARG A 8 -17.34 10.65 12.44
C ARG A 8 -16.40 11.34 13.43
N PRO A 9 -16.23 10.84 14.67
CA PRO A 9 -15.33 11.48 15.61
C PRO A 9 -13.94 11.56 15.01
N GLU A 10 -13.32 12.73 15.06
CA GLU A 10 -11.92 12.94 14.74
C GLU A 10 -11.09 12.02 15.63
N ARG A 11 -10.69 10.86 15.10
CA ARG A 11 -9.70 10.02 15.76
C ARG A 11 -8.35 10.69 15.54
N SER A 12 -7.90 11.45 16.53
CA SER A 12 -6.49 11.84 16.63
C SER A 12 -5.67 10.56 16.70
N PHE A 13 -5.03 10.19 15.59
CA PHE A 13 -4.12 9.05 15.52
C PHE A 13 -2.80 9.45 16.21
N HIS A 14 -2.80 9.49 17.52
CA HIS A 14 -1.57 9.52 18.30
C HIS A 14 -0.97 8.12 18.28
N LEU A 15 -0.16 7.84 17.27
CA LEU A 15 0.66 6.64 17.27
C LEU A 15 1.70 6.78 18.39
N PRO A 16 1.84 5.80 19.29
CA PRO A 16 2.71 5.91 20.47
C PRO A 16 4.20 5.85 20.15
N TYR A 17 4.55 5.85 18.85
CA TYR A 17 5.92 5.70 18.39
C TYR A 17 6.64 7.04 18.28
N THR A 18 7.85 7.14 18.83
CA THR A 18 8.66 8.36 18.83
C THR A 18 9.53 8.51 17.60
N GLN A 19 10.01 7.37 17.06
CA GLN A 19 10.82 7.31 15.85
C GLN A 19 9.98 7.69 14.61
N PRO A 20 10.39 8.68 13.80
CA PRO A 20 9.61 9.12 12.64
C PRO A 20 9.29 8.00 11.65
N ALA A 21 10.30 7.22 11.24
CA ALA A 21 10.11 6.14 10.27
C ALA A 21 9.19 5.02 10.80
N LEU A 22 9.28 4.69 12.09
CA LEU A 22 8.40 3.71 12.71
C LEU A 22 6.96 4.23 12.81
N ARG A 23 6.79 5.52 13.13
CA ARG A 23 5.47 6.16 13.15
C ARG A 23 4.83 6.14 11.77
N ASP A 24 5.61 6.42 10.71
CA ASP A 24 5.14 6.38 9.33
C ASP A 24 4.79 4.94 8.90
N LEU A 25 5.60 3.95 9.28
CA LEU A 25 5.30 2.54 9.06
C LEU A 25 4.00 2.14 9.78
N ALA A 26 3.88 2.44 11.07
CA ALA A 26 2.69 2.13 11.84
C ALA A 26 1.44 2.80 11.25
N PHE A 27 1.55 4.05 10.79
CA PHE A 27 0.46 4.72 10.07
C PHE A 27 0.07 3.96 8.81
N LEU A 28 1.03 3.56 7.96
CA LEU A 28 0.75 2.76 6.77
C LEU A 28 0.08 1.43 7.08
N LEU A 29 0.36 0.81 8.23
CA LEU A 29 -0.20 -0.49 8.60
C LEU A 29 -1.57 -0.38 9.26
N THR A 30 -1.83 0.67 10.05
CA THR A 30 -3.00 0.76 10.93
C THR A 30 -4.07 1.72 10.45
N SER A 31 -3.75 2.68 9.58
CA SER A 31 -4.75 3.62 9.07
C SER A 31 -5.83 2.90 8.27
N PRO A 32 -7.11 3.24 8.46
CA PRO A 32 -8.15 2.75 7.57
C PRO A 32 -7.89 3.29 6.16
N ALA A 33 -8.23 2.50 5.15
CA ALA A 33 -8.20 3.00 3.79
C ALA A 33 -9.16 4.20 3.67
N PRO A 34 -8.75 5.31 3.04
CA PRO A 34 -9.61 6.47 2.85
C PRO A 34 -10.77 6.19 1.90
N TRP A 35 -10.72 5.05 1.22
CA TRP A 35 -11.63 4.63 0.18
C TRP A 35 -11.85 3.11 0.26
N GLU A 36 -13.10 2.69 0.19
CA GLU A 36 -13.45 1.28 0.07
C GLU A 36 -13.53 0.87 -1.39
N SER A 37 -12.48 0.19 -1.87
CA SER A 37 -12.43 -0.36 -3.24
C SER A 37 -13.01 -1.77 -3.34
N GLY A 38 -13.40 -2.38 -2.24
CA GLY A 38 -13.74 -3.80 -2.16
C GLY A 38 -12.53 -4.75 -2.17
N SER A 39 -11.33 -4.21 -2.41
CA SER A 39 -10.08 -4.98 -2.51
C SER A 39 -8.97 -4.38 -1.65
N ASN A 40 -9.31 -3.75 -0.52
CA ASN A 40 -8.32 -3.15 0.35
C ASN A 40 -7.73 -4.17 1.33
N LEU A 41 -6.39 -4.13 1.52
CA LEU A 41 -5.76 -4.81 2.66
C LEU A 41 -6.14 -4.10 3.96
N SER A 42 -6.76 -4.85 4.85
CA SER A 42 -7.13 -4.34 6.17
C SER A 42 -5.92 -4.25 7.10
N PRO A 43 -5.97 -3.38 8.14
CA PRO A 43 -4.96 -3.36 9.19
C PRO A 43 -4.75 -4.73 9.85
N ALA A 44 -5.80 -5.49 10.08
CA ALA A 44 -5.70 -6.82 10.67
C ALA A 44 -4.93 -7.80 9.78
N GLN A 45 -5.12 -7.76 8.46
CA GLN A 45 -4.36 -8.58 7.53
C GLN A 45 -2.88 -8.17 7.46
N LEU A 46 -2.58 -6.88 7.57
CA LEU A 46 -1.21 -6.38 7.55
C LEU A 46 -0.46 -6.68 8.84
N LEU A 47 -1.10 -6.51 9.98
CA LEU A 47 -0.48 -6.74 11.29
C LEU A 47 -0.38 -8.23 11.64
N GLY A 48 -1.40 -9.03 11.28
CA GLY A 48 -1.50 -10.41 11.75
C GLY A 48 -1.55 -10.48 13.28
N GLU A 49 -1.23 -11.64 13.82
CA GLU A 49 -1.26 -11.85 15.28
C GLU A 49 -0.08 -11.20 16.02
N GLN A 50 1.06 -11.03 15.36
CA GLN A 50 2.31 -10.56 15.98
C GLN A 50 2.66 -9.11 15.63
N GLY A 51 1.81 -8.42 14.87
CA GLY A 51 2.15 -7.10 14.33
C GLY A 51 2.40 -6.04 15.39
N GLU A 52 1.62 -6.03 16.46
CA GLU A 52 1.81 -5.09 17.56
C GLU A 52 3.13 -5.35 18.31
N ASP A 53 3.47 -6.61 18.57
CA ASP A 53 4.72 -6.99 19.24
C ASP A 53 5.94 -6.62 18.38
N LEU A 54 5.86 -6.80 17.06
CA LEU A 54 6.91 -6.42 16.12
C LEU A 54 7.12 -4.89 16.08
N LEU A 55 6.04 -4.11 16.08
CA LEU A 55 6.13 -2.65 16.16
C LEU A 55 6.71 -2.19 17.51
N GLN A 56 6.36 -2.83 18.60
CA GLN A 56 6.94 -2.59 19.91
C GLN A 56 8.44 -2.93 19.95
N ALA A 57 8.84 -4.04 19.35
CA ALA A 57 10.25 -4.41 19.24
C ALA A 57 11.06 -3.37 18.44
N LEU A 58 10.51 -2.86 17.33
CA LEU A 58 11.10 -1.78 16.54
C LEU A 58 11.15 -0.44 17.30
N GLN A 59 10.25 -0.19 18.26
CA GLN A 59 10.32 0.98 19.12
C GLN A 59 11.49 0.86 20.12
N GLN A 60 11.81 -0.35 20.58
CA GLN A 60 12.96 -0.59 21.48
C GLN A 60 14.29 -0.58 20.71
N ASP A 61 14.30 -1.15 19.50
CA ASP A 61 15.47 -1.16 18.61
C ASP A 61 15.05 -0.74 17.17
N PRO A 62 15.15 0.55 16.82
CA PRO A 62 14.84 1.05 15.49
C PRO A 62 15.92 0.74 14.43
N GLY A 63 17.09 0.25 14.87
CA GLY A 63 18.25 0.01 14.01
C GLY A 63 17.95 -0.79 12.74
N PRO A 64 17.21 -1.89 12.79
CA PRO A 64 16.85 -2.66 11.60
C PRO A 64 16.09 -1.86 10.53
N LEU A 65 15.11 -1.04 10.94
CA LEU A 65 14.34 -0.19 10.03
C LEU A 65 15.19 0.95 9.47
N GLU A 66 15.98 1.61 10.31
CA GLU A 66 16.88 2.68 9.91
C GLU A 66 17.92 2.19 8.90
N HIS A 67 18.55 1.07 9.19
CA HIS A 67 19.53 0.44 8.29
C HIS A 67 18.90 0.10 6.93
N TRP A 68 17.70 -0.48 6.93
CA TRP A 68 16.97 -0.79 5.69
C TRP A 68 16.70 0.45 4.85
N LEU A 69 16.26 1.54 5.45
CA LEU A 69 15.97 2.78 4.76
C LEU A 69 17.24 3.47 4.25
N ALA A 70 18.34 3.41 5.00
CA ALA A 70 19.62 4.00 4.64
C ALA A 70 20.26 3.35 3.39
N GLN A 71 19.95 2.07 3.10
CA GLN A 71 20.48 1.38 1.91
C GLN A 71 20.06 2.03 0.59
N GLN A 72 18.87 2.65 0.55
CA GLN A 72 18.34 3.32 -0.63
C GLN A 72 17.53 4.56 -0.20
N PRO A 73 18.16 5.74 -0.13
CA PRO A 73 17.46 6.98 0.20
C PRO A 73 16.35 7.29 -0.80
N CYS A 74 15.17 7.59 -0.31
CA CYS A 74 14.00 7.88 -1.13
C CYS A 74 13.67 9.37 -1.09
N GLN A 75 13.60 10.00 -2.26
CA GLN A 75 13.22 11.42 -2.39
C GLN A 75 11.71 11.60 -2.63
N ARG A 76 11.00 10.53 -3.02
CA ARG A 76 9.58 10.57 -3.33
C ARG A 76 8.80 9.81 -2.27
N LEU A 77 7.71 10.41 -1.79
CA LEU A 77 6.85 9.82 -0.77
C LEU A 77 6.35 8.40 -1.15
N GLY A 78 5.93 8.19 -2.39
CA GLY A 78 5.48 6.87 -2.86
C GLY A 78 6.54 5.80 -2.66
N HIS A 79 7.76 6.05 -3.15
CA HIS A 79 8.87 5.10 -2.98
C HIS A 79 9.26 4.89 -1.51
N TYR A 80 9.15 5.94 -0.68
CA TYR A 80 9.38 5.81 0.76
C TYR A 80 8.33 4.89 1.40
N ALA A 81 7.05 5.07 1.07
CA ALA A 81 5.97 4.20 1.55
C ALA A 81 6.14 2.75 1.09
N GLU A 82 6.49 2.54 -0.18
CA GLU A 82 6.82 1.20 -0.71
C GLU A 82 8.00 0.57 0.02
N ARG A 83 9.04 1.34 0.34
CA ARG A 83 10.20 0.86 1.12
C ARG A 83 9.81 0.43 2.53
N LEU A 84 8.94 1.19 3.20
CA LEU A 84 8.41 0.84 4.52
C LEU A 84 7.58 -0.45 4.46
N LEU A 85 6.69 -0.58 3.46
CA LEU A 85 5.89 -1.79 3.29
C LEU A 85 6.76 -3.00 2.90
N ALA A 86 7.77 -2.83 2.04
CA ALA A 86 8.70 -3.90 1.70
C ALA A 86 9.49 -4.39 2.93
N PHE A 87 9.88 -3.49 3.83
CA PHE A 87 10.49 -3.86 5.10
C PHE A 87 9.51 -4.70 5.94
N TRP A 88 8.28 -4.23 6.09
CA TRP A 88 7.25 -4.94 6.84
C TRP A 88 6.96 -6.33 6.28
N PHE A 89 6.80 -6.47 4.96
CA PHE A 89 6.53 -7.75 4.30
C PHE A 89 7.67 -8.76 4.43
N ARG A 90 8.88 -8.30 4.77
CA ARG A 90 10.02 -9.18 5.09
C ARG A 90 10.11 -9.53 6.56
N LEU A 91 9.58 -8.67 7.43
CA LEU A 91 9.64 -8.83 8.88
C LEU A 91 8.48 -9.67 9.41
N ALA A 92 7.27 -9.46 8.89
CA ALA A 92 6.04 -10.07 9.39
C ALA A 92 5.96 -11.56 8.99
N PRO A 93 5.89 -12.51 9.94
CA PRO A 93 6.06 -13.94 9.66
C PRO A 93 4.89 -14.56 8.86
N HIS A 94 3.73 -13.91 8.82
CA HIS A 94 2.56 -14.34 8.06
C HIS A 94 2.55 -13.82 6.62
N ILE A 95 3.56 -13.02 6.24
CA ILE A 95 3.72 -12.44 4.92
C ILE A 95 5.07 -12.89 4.33
N GLU A 96 5.07 -13.43 3.12
CA GLU A 96 6.26 -13.70 2.34
C GLU A 96 6.33 -12.69 1.18
N LEU A 97 7.33 -11.82 1.17
CA LEU A 97 7.61 -10.96 0.02
C LEU A 97 8.30 -11.77 -1.08
N VAL A 98 7.57 -12.12 -2.12
CA VAL A 98 8.09 -12.93 -3.24
C VAL A 98 8.82 -12.06 -4.26
N ALA A 99 8.23 -10.91 -4.64
CA ALA A 99 8.84 -9.95 -5.54
C ALA A 99 8.28 -8.54 -5.32
N ALA A 100 9.04 -7.53 -5.73
CA ALA A 100 8.63 -6.12 -5.69
C ALA A 100 9.08 -5.41 -6.97
N ASN A 101 8.31 -4.41 -7.40
CA ASN A 101 8.60 -3.53 -8.54
C ASN A 101 8.87 -4.33 -9.83
N VAL A 102 7.96 -5.26 -10.16
CA VAL A 102 8.10 -6.15 -11.32
C VAL A 102 7.41 -5.56 -12.54
N PRO A 103 8.15 -5.05 -13.54
CA PRO A 103 7.55 -4.45 -14.72
C PRO A 103 6.93 -5.51 -15.63
N VAL A 104 5.72 -5.24 -16.12
CA VAL A 104 5.03 -6.04 -17.13
C VAL A 104 5.20 -5.36 -18.48
N ARG A 105 5.70 -6.10 -19.47
CA ARG A 105 5.94 -5.59 -20.83
C ARG A 105 5.09 -6.32 -21.85
N ASP A 106 4.60 -5.57 -22.84
CA ASP A 106 3.91 -6.14 -23.99
C ASP A 106 4.88 -6.87 -24.96
N ALA A 107 4.35 -7.42 -26.05
CA ALA A 107 5.14 -8.11 -27.05
C ALA A 107 6.12 -7.18 -27.80
N ALA A 108 5.87 -5.88 -27.79
CA ALA A 108 6.76 -4.86 -28.37
C ALA A 108 7.80 -4.34 -27.37
N GLY A 109 7.85 -4.89 -26.14
CA GLY A 109 8.78 -4.49 -25.08
C GLY A 109 8.38 -3.24 -24.30
N ARG A 110 7.21 -2.65 -24.58
CA ARG A 110 6.72 -1.45 -23.87
C ARG A 110 6.16 -1.86 -22.50
N THR A 111 6.52 -1.12 -21.46
CA THR A 111 5.95 -1.33 -20.13
C THR A 111 4.46 -0.92 -20.13
N ILE A 112 3.59 -1.86 -19.80
CA ILE A 112 2.14 -1.68 -19.71
C ILE A 112 1.65 -1.55 -18.27
N GLY A 113 2.48 -1.89 -17.31
CA GLY A 113 2.22 -1.77 -15.87
C GLY A 113 3.40 -2.32 -15.07
N GLU A 114 3.28 -2.25 -13.77
CA GLU A 114 4.26 -2.79 -12.82
C GLU A 114 3.51 -3.36 -11.63
N PHE A 115 3.94 -4.51 -11.12
CA PHE A 115 3.47 -5.02 -9.84
C PHE A 115 4.28 -4.36 -8.74
N ASP A 116 3.64 -3.58 -7.86
CA ASP A 116 4.32 -3.00 -6.72
C ASP A 116 4.82 -4.10 -5.79
N PHE A 117 3.94 -5.06 -5.44
CA PHE A 117 4.33 -6.22 -4.64
C PHE A 117 3.60 -7.49 -5.06
N LEU A 118 4.34 -8.59 -5.07
CA LEU A 118 3.82 -9.96 -5.12
C LEU A 118 4.17 -10.62 -3.79
N ILE A 119 3.16 -10.92 -2.98
CA ILE A 119 3.32 -11.50 -1.64
C ILE A 119 2.56 -12.81 -1.50
N ARG A 120 2.90 -13.62 -0.48
CA ARG A 120 2.01 -14.65 0.03
C ARG A 120 1.52 -14.23 1.41
N LEU A 121 0.23 -14.02 1.55
CA LEU A 121 -0.41 -13.72 2.82
C LEU A 121 -0.98 -15.03 3.38
N HIS A 122 -0.46 -15.51 4.50
CA HIS A 122 -0.77 -16.85 5.04
C HIS A 122 -0.63 -17.96 3.97
N GLY A 123 0.39 -17.86 3.12
CA GLY A 123 0.64 -18.80 2.03
C GLY A 123 -0.19 -18.57 0.76
N VAL A 124 -1.19 -17.68 0.78
CA VAL A 124 -2.06 -17.38 -0.36
C VAL A 124 -1.41 -16.29 -1.24
N PRO A 125 -1.21 -16.54 -2.55
CA PRO A 125 -0.66 -15.54 -3.46
C PRO A 125 -1.55 -14.32 -3.59
N LEU A 126 -0.96 -13.14 -3.51
CA LEU A 126 -1.65 -11.87 -3.57
C LEU A 126 -0.78 -10.83 -4.29
N HIS A 127 -1.36 -10.13 -5.26
CA HIS A 127 -0.80 -8.92 -5.83
C HIS A 127 -1.25 -7.72 -5.00
N VAL A 128 -0.31 -6.87 -4.57
CA VAL A 128 -0.61 -5.67 -3.78
C VAL A 128 -0.13 -4.43 -4.52
N GLU A 129 -1.06 -3.52 -4.78
CA GLU A 129 -0.80 -2.17 -5.30
C GLU A 129 -0.83 -1.15 -4.18
N THR A 130 0.06 -0.18 -4.26
CA THR A 130 0.15 0.88 -3.26
C THR A 130 -0.10 2.26 -3.84
N ALA A 131 -0.67 3.15 -3.04
CA ALA A 131 -0.76 4.55 -3.40
C ALA A 131 -0.64 5.43 -2.16
N SER A 132 0.31 6.34 -2.20
CA SER A 132 0.49 7.36 -1.18
C SER A 132 0.49 8.73 -1.85
N LYS A 133 -0.54 9.53 -1.59
CA LYS A 133 -0.71 10.86 -2.19
C LYS A 133 -1.39 11.81 -1.22
N PHE A 134 -1.07 13.08 -1.34
CA PHE A 134 -1.80 14.16 -0.67
C PHE A 134 -2.86 14.73 -1.61
N TYR A 135 -4.07 14.89 -1.07
CA TYR A 135 -5.16 15.56 -1.76
C TYR A 135 -5.71 16.69 -0.89
N LEU A 136 -6.07 17.78 -1.55
CA LEU A 136 -6.88 18.86 -0.96
C LEU A 136 -8.35 18.52 -1.21
N GLN A 137 -9.15 18.59 -0.17
CA GLN A 137 -10.60 18.45 -0.29
C GLN A 137 -11.22 19.83 -0.46
N LEU A 138 -11.71 20.13 -1.66
CA LEU A 138 -12.30 21.44 -2.00
C LEU A 138 -13.82 21.49 -1.78
N GLY A 139 -14.45 20.36 -1.47
CA GLY A 139 -15.90 20.25 -1.27
C GLY A 139 -16.27 18.91 -0.63
N HIS A 140 -17.51 18.50 -0.79
CA HIS A 140 -18.01 17.22 -0.28
C HIS A 140 -17.99 16.16 -1.40
N GLY A 141 -17.30 15.04 -1.16
CA GLY A 141 -17.22 13.93 -2.10
C GLY A 141 -15.83 13.69 -2.67
N ALA A 142 -15.64 12.51 -3.24
CA ALA A 142 -14.33 12.05 -3.75
C ALA A 142 -13.90 12.80 -5.02
N ASP A 143 -14.83 13.32 -5.78
CA ASP A 143 -14.62 14.13 -6.98
C ASP A 143 -14.01 15.51 -6.68
N THR A 144 -14.09 15.95 -5.43
CA THR A 144 -13.51 17.22 -4.96
C THR A 144 -12.11 17.08 -4.39
N LEU A 145 -11.55 15.86 -4.38
CA LEU A 145 -10.19 15.59 -3.94
C LEU A 145 -9.21 15.85 -5.09
N VAL A 146 -8.43 16.92 -4.96
CA VAL A 146 -7.45 17.35 -5.97
C VAL A 146 -6.04 17.36 -5.41
N GLY A 147 -5.07 17.00 -6.23
CA GLY A 147 -3.65 17.09 -5.86
C GLY A 147 -3.19 18.53 -5.70
N PRO A 148 -2.08 18.79 -4.99
CA PRO A 148 -1.59 20.15 -4.70
C PRO A 148 -1.36 21.03 -5.93
N SER A 149 -1.07 20.43 -7.08
CA SER A 149 -0.90 21.14 -8.35
C SER A 149 -2.20 21.37 -9.12
N LEU A 150 -3.36 20.90 -8.62
CA LEU A 150 -4.68 20.90 -9.27
C LEU A 150 -4.73 20.12 -10.60
N ARG A 151 -3.64 19.44 -10.98
CA ARG A 151 -3.55 18.64 -12.22
C ARG A 151 -3.87 17.16 -12.01
N ASP A 152 -3.91 16.72 -10.76
CA ASP A 152 -4.18 15.36 -10.35
C ASP A 152 -5.48 15.36 -9.53
N ALA A 153 -6.34 14.40 -9.79
CA ALA A 153 -7.58 14.23 -9.06
C ALA A 153 -7.68 12.77 -8.58
N TRP A 154 -8.27 12.57 -7.42
CA TRP A 154 -8.48 11.24 -6.87
C TRP A 154 -9.21 10.31 -7.84
N VAL A 155 -10.21 10.82 -8.57
CA VAL A 155 -11.00 10.02 -9.51
C VAL A 155 -10.13 9.39 -10.60
N LEU A 156 -9.14 10.14 -11.12
CA LEU A 156 -8.18 9.64 -12.11
C LEU A 156 -7.23 8.61 -11.53
N LYS A 157 -6.77 8.83 -10.29
CA LYS A 157 -5.91 7.85 -9.60
C LYS A 157 -6.66 6.58 -9.27
N ALA A 158 -7.91 6.68 -8.83
CA ALA A 158 -8.76 5.53 -8.54
C ALA A 158 -9.01 4.67 -9.78
N ALA A 159 -9.30 5.30 -10.94
CA ALA A 159 -9.46 4.59 -12.21
C ALA A 159 -8.17 3.84 -12.59
N LYS A 160 -7.01 4.52 -12.51
CA LYS A 160 -5.72 3.89 -12.81
C LYS A 160 -5.41 2.74 -11.84
N LEU A 161 -5.74 2.87 -10.56
CA LEU A 161 -5.54 1.81 -9.58
C LEU A 161 -6.40 0.58 -9.92
N GLN A 162 -7.65 0.78 -10.35
CA GLN A 162 -8.51 -0.31 -10.80
C GLN A 162 -7.91 -1.05 -12.01
N GLU A 163 -7.33 -0.34 -12.97
CA GLU A 163 -6.62 -0.95 -14.10
C GLU A 163 -5.40 -1.75 -13.61
N GLN A 164 -4.61 -1.21 -12.68
CA GLN A 164 -3.45 -1.90 -12.10
C GLN A 164 -3.86 -3.17 -11.35
N LEU A 165 -4.96 -3.14 -10.59
CA LEU A 165 -5.48 -4.32 -9.90
C LEU A 165 -5.90 -5.46 -10.86
N GLN A 166 -6.16 -5.16 -12.14
CA GLN A 166 -6.44 -6.16 -13.18
C GLN A 166 -5.17 -6.71 -13.85
N LEU A 167 -3.99 -6.17 -13.55
CA LEU A 167 -2.75 -6.49 -14.24
C LEU A 167 -2.40 -7.99 -14.14
N ALA A 168 -2.68 -8.64 -13.01
CA ALA A 168 -2.41 -10.08 -12.82
C ALA A 168 -3.21 -10.97 -13.78
N SER A 169 -4.32 -10.48 -14.33
CA SER A 169 -5.14 -11.17 -15.33
C SER A 169 -4.72 -10.88 -16.77
N HIS A 170 -3.77 -9.94 -16.99
CA HIS A 170 -3.32 -9.57 -18.32
C HIS A 170 -2.41 -10.67 -18.90
N PRO A 171 -2.58 -11.11 -20.19
CA PRO A 171 -1.76 -12.18 -20.79
C PRO A 171 -0.25 -11.96 -20.71
N ALA A 172 0.21 -10.71 -20.81
CA ALA A 172 1.62 -10.37 -20.70
C ALA A 172 2.19 -10.61 -19.29
N ALA A 173 1.36 -10.55 -18.24
CA ALA A 173 1.78 -10.79 -16.87
C ALA A 173 2.25 -12.23 -16.63
N ALA A 174 1.70 -13.20 -17.36
CA ALA A 174 2.08 -14.61 -17.23
C ALA A 174 3.58 -14.88 -17.43
N ARG A 175 4.31 -13.97 -18.11
CA ARG A 175 5.74 -14.09 -18.37
C ARG A 175 6.63 -13.71 -17.18
N VAL A 176 6.08 -12.92 -16.25
CA VAL A 176 6.83 -12.34 -15.12
C VAL A 176 6.28 -12.78 -13.77
N LEU A 177 5.06 -13.33 -13.73
CA LEU A 177 4.46 -13.83 -12.49
C LEU A 177 5.20 -15.07 -11.99
N PRO A 178 5.57 -15.11 -10.70
CA PRO A 178 6.14 -16.30 -10.08
C PRO A 178 5.16 -17.49 -10.09
N PRO A 179 5.67 -18.72 -9.92
CA PRO A 179 4.80 -19.91 -9.82
C PRO A 179 3.71 -19.75 -8.74
N GLY A 180 2.48 -20.06 -9.12
CA GLY A 180 1.31 -19.98 -8.27
C GLY A 180 0.64 -18.60 -8.20
N PHE A 181 1.15 -17.58 -8.93
CA PHE A 181 0.54 -16.24 -8.97
C PHE A 181 -0.37 -16.01 -10.19
N ALA A 182 -0.47 -16.97 -11.10
CA ALA A 182 -1.40 -16.85 -12.24
C ALA A 182 -2.85 -16.73 -11.73
N GLY A 183 -3.52 -15.63 -12.05
CA GLY A 183 -4.88 -15.35 -11.59
C GLY A 183 -5.02 -15.11 -10.09
N CYS A 184 -3.95 -14.74 -9.39
CA CYS A 184 -4.02 -14.37 -7.97
C CYS A 184 -4.95 -13.17 -7.76
N ALA A 185 -5.50 -13.09 -6.55
CA ALA A 185 -6.27 -11.92 -6.13
C ALA A 185 -5.36 -10.68 -6.11
N SER A 186 -5.97 -9.51 -6.26
CA SER A 186 -5.28 -8.23 -6.14
C SER A 186 -5.92 -7.40 -5.03
N ALA A 187 -5.09 -6.67 -4.29
CA ALA A 187 -5.51 -5.79 -3.22
C ALA A 187 -4.77 -4.46 -3.28
N ALA A 188 -5.39 -3.42 -2.73
CA ALA A 188 -4.79 -2.09 -2.62
C ALA A 188 -4.42 -1.76 -1.19
N ARG A 189 -3.31 -1.02 -1.01
CA ARG A 189 -2.97 -0.32 0.22
C ARG A 189 -2.82 1.18 -0.07
N LEU A 190 -3.75 1.96 0.45
CA LEU A 190 -3.88 3.41 0.22
C LEU A 190 -3.53 4.19 1.47
#